data_da6b3de557a444814a5f1e8879810ea3
#
_entry.id   da6b3de557a444814a5f1e8879810ea3
#
_cell.length_a   1.000
_cell.length_b   1.000
_cell.length_c   1.000
_cell.angle_alpha   90.00
_cell.angle_beta   90.00
_cell.angle_gamma   90.00
#
_symmetry.space_group_name_H-M   'P 1'
#
loop_
_entity.id
_entity.type
_entity.pdbx_description
1 polymer ?
#
loop_
_entity_poly.entity_id
_entity_poly.type
_entity_poly.pdbx_seq_one_letter_code
_entity_poly.pdbx_strand_id
1 'polypeptide(L)'
;MEEAMSTKEKILDAALTLFAENGYNGTSVEQIARIVGIKAPSLYKHYKGKEDILNALIDSSEARHEETFGSEEHIGKIPESIEEFVKVTMGRISFTMRDPAIRKIRKFLVQEQFRNKRISEVTTMHQLDGIQGMFAKIIKGMMEKGIVKEDDPALLSAELTAPAVLQIARADRQPQYLEESLENIEKHIRHFCKVYMKDSE
;
A
#
# COMPACT_ATOMS: atom_id res chain seq x y z
N MET A 1 19.61 10.77 16.02
CA MET A 1 20.66 9.83 15.54
C MET A 1 19.94 8.81 14.69
N GLU A 2 20.18 8.79 13.39
CA GLU A 2 19.68 7.72 12.53
C GLU A 2 20.33 6.41 12.98
N GLU A 3 19.51 5.46 13.37
CA GLU A 3 19.97 4.12 13.75
C GLU A 3 20.51 3.44 12.50
N ALA A 4 21.77 3.00 12.52
CA ALA A 4 22.40 2.41 11.35
C ALA A 4 21.69 1.10 10.98
N MET A 5 21.17 1.00 9.77
CA MET A 5 20.53 -0.20 9.23
C MET A 5 21.36 -1.46 9.51
N SER A 6 20.72 -2.47 10.08
CA SER A 6 21.33 -3.79 10.29
C SER A 6 21.67 -4.45 8.94
N THR A 7 22.59 -5.41 8.95
CA THR A 7 22.92 -6.19 7.74
C THR A 7 21.69 -6.88 7.14
N LYS A 8 20.76 -7.32 7.98
CA LYS A 8 19.52 -7.97 7.56
C LYS A 8 18.61 -7.01 6.78
N GLU A 9 18.45 -5.78 7.26
CA GLU A 9 17.69 -4.72 6.58
C GLU A 9 18.35 -4.29 5.28
N LYS A 10 19.69 -4.15 5.25
CA LYS A 10 20.42 -3.85 4.02
C LYS A 10 20.23 -4.93 2.95
N ILE A 11 20.17 -6.21 3.33
CA ILE A 11 19.89 -7.31 2.41
C ILE A 11 18.48 -7.18 1.83
N LEU A 12 17.47 -6.88 2.66
CA LEU A 12 16.09 -6.69 2.19
C LEU A 12 15.96 -5.50 1.25
N ASP A 13 16.56 -4.36 1.56
CA ASP A 13 16.51 -3.18 0.68
C ASP A 13 17.20 -3.41 -0.66
N ALA A 14 18.39 -4.03 -0.65
CA ALA A 14 19.11 -4.41 -1.87
C ALA A 14 18.32 -5.43 -2.70
N ALA A 15 17.71 -6.43 -2.06
CA ALA A 15 16.87 -7.42 -2.73
C ALA A 15 15.64 -6.79 -3.36
N LEU A 16 14.92 -5.93 -2.62
CA LEU A 16 13.74 -5.22 -3.13
C LEU A 16 14.09 -4.35 -4.33
N THR A 17 15.23 -3.67 -4.30
CA THR A 17 15.72 -2.86 -5.42
C THR A 17 15.93 -3.72 -6.66
N LEU A 18 16.69 -4.82 -6.53
CA LEU A 18 16.96 -5.72 -7.65
C LEU A 18 15.71 -6.43 -8.16
N PHE A 19 14.82 -6.84 -7.28
CA PHE A 19 13.55 -7.47 -7.66
C PHE A 19 12.65 -6.50 -8.43
N ALA A 20 12.59 -5.23 -8.02
CA ALA A 20 11.81 -4.21 -8.70
C ALA A 20 12.39 -3.81 -10.08
N GLU A 21 13.70 -3.95 -10.28
CA GLU A 21 14.39 -3.62 -11.52
C GLU A 21 14.46 -4.80 -12.50
N ASN A 22 14.84 -5.98 -12.00
CA ASN A 22 15.17 -7.15 -12.83
C ASN A 22 14.14 -8.30 -12.73
N GLY A 23 13.12 -8.14 -11.88
CA GLY A 23 12.19 -9.21 -11.50
C GLY A 23 12.81 -10.22 -10.53
N TYR A 24 11.96 -11.05 -9.92
CA TYR A 24 12.42 -12.08 -8.98
C TYR A 24 13.37 -13.09 -9.64
N ASN A 25 13.01 -13.59 -10.83
CA ASN A 25 13.81 -14.61 -11.52
C ASN A 25 15.13 -14.07 -12.07
N GLY A 26 15.18 -12.79 -12.46
CA GLY A 26 16.38 -12.13 -12.98
C GLY A 26 17.40 -11.71 -11.92
N THR A 27 17.09 -11.93 -10.63
CA THR A 27 17.96 -11.54 -9.51
C THR A 27 18.58 -12.78 -8.86
N SER A 28 19.88 -12.70 -8.54
CA SER A 28 20.60 -13.76 -7.80
C SER A 28 21.03 -13.29 -6.40
N VAL A 29 21.31 -14.28 -5.50
CA VAL A 29 21.82 -14.02 -4.15
C VAL A 29 23.18 -13.33 -4.19
N GLU A 30 24.01 -13.66 -5.17
CA GLU A 30 25.32 -13.08 -5.39
C GLU A 30 25.24 -11.59 -5.76
N GLN A 31 24.22 -11.21 -6.57
CA GLN A 31 23.97 -9.80 -6.91
C GLN A 31 23.54 -9.01 -5.67
N ILE A 32 22.64 -9.58 -4.85
CA ILE A 32 22.22 -8.95 -3.59
C ILE A 32 23.41 -8.77 -2.64
N ALA A 33 24.20 -9.83 -2.42
CA ALA A 33 25.38 -9.77 -1.56
C ALA A 33 26.39 -8.71 -2.02
N ARG A 34 26.58 -8.56 -3.34
CA ARG A 34 27.46 -7.55 -3.94
C ARG A 34 27.01 -6.12 -3.62
N ILE A 35 25.71 -5.82 -3.72
CA ILE A 35 25.16 -4.50 -3.40
C ILE A 35 25.36 -4.18 -1.92
N VAL A 36 25.14 -5.16 -1.04
CA VAL A 36 25.30 -5.00 0.41
C VAL A 36 26.78 -4.87 0.81
N GLY A 37 27.71 -5.25 -0.07
CA GLY A 37 29.15 -5.26 0.23
C GLY A 37 29.60 -6.43 1.09
N ILE A 38 28.88 -7.58 1.03
CA ILE A 38 29.21 -8.81 1.77
C ILE A 38 29.47 -9.98 0.82
N LYS A 39 30.10 -11.04 1.31
CA LYS A 39 30.24 -12.28 0.55
C LYS A 39 28.96 -13.10 0.61
N ALA A 40 28.63 -13.84 -0.45
CA ALA A 40 27.44 -14.70 -0.49
C ALA A 40 27.31 -15.66 0.71
N PRO A 41 28.40 -16.32 1.21
CA PRO A 41 28.31 -17.12 2.43
C PRO A 41 27.89 -16.34 3.69
N SER A 42 28.17 -15.05 3.75
CA SER A 42 27.69 -14.20 4.85
C SER A 42 26.21 -13.88 4.74
N LEU A 43 25.67 -13.76 3.54
CA LEU A 43 24.23 -13.59 3.31
C LEU A 43 23.45 -14.83 3.78
N TYR A 44 23.96 -16.03 3.52
CA TYR A 44 23.33 -17.28 3.96
C TYR A 44 23.26 -17.47 5.49
N LYS A 45 23.99 -16.66 6.28
CA LYS A 45 23.81 -16.59 7.74
C LYS A 45 22.54 -15.85 8.15
N HIS A 46 22.00 -15.02 7.29
CA HIS A 46 20.80 -14.20 7.53
C HIS A 46 19.55 -14.79 6.88
N TYR A 47 19.69 -15.33 5.68
CA TYR A 47 18.59 -15.87 4.87
C TYR A 47 19.03 -17.17 4.18
N LYS A 48 18.20 -18.20 4.20
CA LYS A 48 18.48 -19.53 3.63
C LYS A 48 18.60 -19.52 2.10
N GLY A 49 18.09 -18.49 1.46
CA GLY A 49 18.09 -18.33 0.01
C GLY A 49 17.20 -17.18 -0.46
N LYS A 50 17.06 -17.06 -1.77
CA LYS A 50 16.31 -15.99 -2.42
C LYS A 50 14.82 -16.02 -2.04
N GLU A 51 14.23 -17.20 -1.86
CA GLU A 51 12.85 -17.37 -1.43
C GLU A 51 12.63 -16.91 0.02
N ASP A 52 13.57 -17.17 0.91
CA ASP A 52 13.52 -16.70 2.30
C ASP A 52 13.60 -15.17 2.38
N ILE A 53 14.43 -14.55 1.52
CA ILE A 53 14.48 -13.10 1.36
C ILE A 53 13.14 -12.55 0.83
N LEU A 54 12.54 -13.20 -0.16
CA LEU A 54 11.24 -12.80 -0.69
C LEU A 54 10.15 -12.86 0.38
N ASN A 55 10.11 -13.95 1.15
CA ASN A 55 9.15 -14.10 2.24
C ASN A 55 9.32 -13.02 3.30
N ALA A 56 10.56 -12.73 3.69
CA ALA A 56 10.85 -11.67 4.65
C ALA A 56 10.50 -10.25 4.11
N LEU A 57 10.63 -10.02 2.80
CA LEU A 57 10.17 -8.77 2.17
C LEU A 57 8.65 -8.62 2.22
N ILE A 58 7.92 -9.70 1.95
CA ILE A 58 6.45 -9.72 2.03
C ILE A 58 6.02 -9.46 3.47
N ASP A 59 6.57 -10.20 4.45
CA ASP A 59 6.25 -10.04 5.86
C ASP A 59 6.56 -8.60 6.35
N SER A 60 7.68 -8.03 5.92
CA SER A 60 8.04 -6.63 6.22
C SER A 60 7.09 -5.62 5.58
N SER A 61 6.58 -5.92 4.37
CA SER A 61 5.58 -5.09 3.69
C SER A 61 4.24 -5.11 4.43
N GLU A 62 3.81 -6.28 4.88
CA GLU A 62 2.58 -6.45 5.66
C GLU A 62 2.68 -5.69 6.98
N ALA A 63 3.78 -5.88 7.73
CA ALA A 63 4.00 -5.18 9.00
C ALA A 63 4.02 -3.65 8.82
N ARG A 64 4.68 -3.14 7.77
CA ARG A 64 4.71 -1.70 7.47
C ARG A 64 3.35 -1.16 7.05
N HIS A 65 2.56 -1.94 6.34
CA HIS A 65 1.19 -1.58 5.99
C HIS A 65 0.32 -1.46 7.26
N GLU A 66 0.40 -2.44 8.16
CA GLU A 66 -0.31 -2.42 9.44
C GLU A 66 0.13 -1.25 10.34
N GLU A 67 1.43 -0.99 10.44
CA GLU A 67 1.96 0.14 11.22
C GLU A 67 1.48 1.49 10.68
N THR A 68 1.41 1.63 9.35
CA THR A 68 1.06 2.91 8.70
C THR A 68 -0.44 3.16 8.69
N PHE A 69 -1.24 2.13 8.46
CA PHE A 69 -2.68 2.25 8.20
C PHE A 69 -3.54 1.64 9.31
N GLY A 70 -2.94 0.96 10.28
CA GLY A 70 -3.62 0.12 11.26
C GLY A 70 -4.01 -1.22 10.66
N SER A 71 -4.27 -2.19 11.54
CA SER A 71 -4.89 -3.45 11.12
C SER A 71 -6.37 -3.22 10.82
N GLU A 72 -7.01 -4.14 10.10
CA GLU A 72 -8.47 -4.12 9.89
C GLU A 72 -9.26 -4.05 11.20
N GLU A 73 -8.67 -4.48 12.30
CA GLU A 73 -9.26 -4.45 13.65
C GLU A 73 -9.14 -3.07 14.32
N HIS A 74 -8.19 -2.24 13.89
CA HIS A 74 -7.90 -0.93 14.48
C HIS A 74 -8.11 0.19 13.46
N ILE A 75 -9.34 0.31 12.98
CA ILE A 75 -9.77 1.49 12.23
C ILE A 75 -9.82 2.64 13.22
N GLY A 76 -8.94 3.58 13.17
CA GLY A 76 -8.89 4.73 14.07
C GLY A 76 -10.26 5.39 14.32
N LYS A 77 -10.31 6.58 14.85
CA LYS A 77 -11.57 7.30 15.07
C LYS A 77 -12.36 7.44 13.75
N ILE A 78 -13.64 7.05 13.77
CA ILE A 78 -14.57 7.26 12.66
C ILE A 78 -14.74 8.77 12.43
N PRO A 79 -14.49 9.28 11.22
CA PRO A 79 -14.65 10.70 10.91
C PRO A 79 -16.04 11.24 11.29
N GLU A 80 -16.07 12.48 11.77
CA GLU A 80 -17.30 13.12 12.24
C GLU A 80 -17.79 14.22 11.28
N SER A 81 -17.03 14.45 10.20
CA SER A 81 -17.39 15.42 9.16
C SER A 81 -16.82 15.00 7.80
N ILE A 82 -17.39 15.59 6.73
CA ILE A 82 -16.90 15.43 5.36
C ILE A 82 -15.45 15.88 5.26
N GLU A 83 -15.11 17.03 5.83
CA GLU A 83 -13.74 17.56 5.75
C GLU A 83 -12.72 16.70 6.51
N GLU A 84 -13.09 16.13 7.65
CA GLU A 84 -12.26 15.18 8.37
C GLU A 84 -12.04 13.90 7.56
N PHE A 85 -13.11 13.37 6.94
CA PHE A 85 -13.02 12.19 6.07
C PHE A 85 -12.11 12.43 4.88
N VAL A 86 -12.28 13.55 4.16
CA VAL A 86 -11.43 13.91 3.01
C VAL A 86 -9.98 14.07 3.46
N LYS A 87 -9.72 14.80 4.55
CA LYS A 87 -8.37 15.04 5.08
C LYS A 87 -7.66 13.75 5.44
N VAL A 88 -8.31 12.85 6.18
CA VAL A 88 -7.72 11.58 6.63
C VAL A 88 -7.47 10.66 5.43
N THR A 89 -8.43 10.56 4.52
CA THR A 89 -8.34 9.72 3.32
C THR A 89 -7.23 10.21 2.39
N MET A 90 -7.20 11.50 2.08
CA MET A 90 -6.16 12.09 1.24
C MET A 90 -4.78 12.02 1.88
N GLY A 91 -4.67 12.17 3.20
CA GLY A 91 -3.42 12.01 3.92
C GLY A 91 -2.82 10.61 3.73
N ARG A 92 -3.63 9.57 3.89
CA ARG A 92 -3.22 8.16 3.67
C ARG A 92 -2.83 7.91 2.22
N ILE A 93 -3.65 8.35 1.27
CA ILE A 93 -3.37 8.16 -0.17
C ILE A 93 -2.09 8.89 -0.58
N SER A 94 -1.94 10.15 -0.17
CA SER A 94 -0.75 10.95 -0.47
C SER A 94 0.52 10.30 0.07
N PHE A 95 0.50 9.81 1.31
CA PHE A 95 1.61 9.05 1.89
C PHE A 95 1.93 7.80 1.07
N THR A 96 0.91 6.97 0.77
CA THR A 96 1.06 5.76 -0.03
C THR A 96 1.65 6.03 -1.43
N MET A 97 1.28 7.15 -2.05
CA MET A 97 1.75 7.51 -3.38
C MET A 97 3.13 8.19 -3.40
N ARG A 98 3.55 8.82 -2.29
CA ARG A 98 4.80 9.59 -2.23
C ARG A 98 5.94 8.81 -1.57
N ASP A 99 5.66 7.89 -0.63
CA ASP A 99 6.70 7.15 0.07
C ASP A 99 7.48 6.23 -0.91
N PRO A 100 8.82 6.42 -1.03
CA PRO A 100 9.61 5.68 -2.02
C PRO A 100 9.66 4.18 -1.77
N ALA A 101 9.65 3.76 -0.49
CA ALA A 101 9.72 2.34 -0.13
C ALA A 101 8.39 1.64 -0.45
N ILE A 102 7.25 2.28 -0.13
CA ILE A 102 5.91 1.75 -0.48
C ILE A 102 5.76 1.66 -2.00
N ARG A 103 6.19 2.67 -2.75
CA ARG A 103 6.15 2.63 -4.23
C ARG A 103 7.01 1.50 -4.80
N LYS A 104 8.21 1.29 -4.25
CA LYS A 104 9.11 0.23 -4.70
C LYS A 104 8.51 -1.16 -4.44
N ILE A 105 7.96 -1.39 -3.23
CA ILE A 105 7.29 -2.64 -2.87
C ILE A 105 6.07 -2.87 -3.78
N ARG A 106 5.20 -1.88 -3.93
CA ARG A 106 4.00 -1.98 -4.78
C ARG A 106 4.35 -2.31 -6.24
N LYS A 107 5.37 -1.65 -6.80
CA LYS A 107 5.86 -1.95 -8.16
C LYS A 107 6.30 -3.41 -8.29
N PHE A 108 7.09 -3.89 -7.35
CA PHE A 108 7.54 -5.28 -7.32
C PHE A 108 6.36 -6.26 -7.22
N LEU A 109 5.45 -6.04 -6.27
CA LEU A 109 4.27 -6.91 -6.09
C LEU A 109 3.41 -6.98 -7.35
N VAL A 110 3.13 -5.83 -7.98
CA VAL A 110 2.36 -5.76 -9.24
C VAL A 110 3.04 -6.49 -10.40
N GLN A 111 4.36 -6.45 -10.49
CA GLN A 111 5.10 -7.15 -11.54
C GLN A 111 5.07 -8.68 -11.39
N GLU A 112 5.09 -9.18 -10.17
CA GLU A 112 5.24 -10.61 -9.88
C GLU A 112 3.91 -11.31 -9.50
N GLN A 113 2.80 -10.58 -9.31
CA GLN A 113 1.53 -11.10 -8.82
C GLN A 113 0.96 -12.25 -9.66
N PHE A 114 1.22 -12.30 -10.97
CA PHE A 114 0.73 -13.36 -11.85
C PHE A 114 1.69 -14.55 -11.97
N ARG A 115 2.85 -14.49 -11.31
CA ARG A 115 3.89 -15.53 -11.34
C ARG A 115 4.10 -16.22 -10.00
N ASN A 116 3.62 -15.62 -8.92
CA ASN A 116 3.79 -16.14 -7.56
C ASN A 116 2.47 -16.01 -6.80
N LYS A 117 1.92 -17.17 -6.35
CA LYS A 117 0.62 -17.24 -5.66
C LYS A 117 0.60 -16.38 -4.40
N ARG A 118 1.65 -16.44 -3.55
CA ARG A 118 1.71 -15.65 -2.32
C ARG A 118 1.73 -14.14 -2.62
N ILE A 119 2.50 -13.71 -3.64
CA ILE A 119 2.50 -12.32 -4.06
C ILE A 119 1.13 -11.91 -4.59
N SER A 120 0.43 -12.78 -5.33
CA SER A 120 -0.93 -12.53 -5.79
C SER A 120 -1.88 -12.27 -4.61
N GLU A 121 -1.86 -13.13 -3.59
CA GLU A 121 -2.69 -13.01 -2.39
C GLU A 121 -2.41 -11.70 -1.64
N VAL A 122 -1.15 -11.38 -1.39
CA VAL A 122 -0.72 -10.13 -0.73
C VAL A 122 -1.11 -8.90 -1.56
N THR A 123 -0.94 -8.95 -2.88
CA THR A 123 -1.30 -7.83 -3.76
C THR A 123 -2.81 -7.59 -3.74
N THR A 124 -3.61 -8.65 -3.79
CA THR A 124 -5.07 -8.56 -3.71
C THR A 124 -5.50 -7.97 -2.36
N MET A 125 -4.94 -8.47 -1.26
CA MET A 125 -5.21 -7.93 0.07
C MET A 125 -4.87 -6.43 0.17
N HIS A 126 -3.67 -6.02 -0.25
CA HIS A 126 -3.24 -4.62 -0.11
C HIS A 126 -3.93 -3.65 -1.07
N GLN A 127 -4.33 -4.08 -2.27
CA GLN A 127 -4.88 -3.18 -3.29
C GLN A 127 -6.41 -3.22 -3.40
N LEU A 128 -7.04 -4.29 -2.94
CA LEU A 128 -8.48 -4.49 -3.06
C LEU A 128 -9.12 -4.79 -1.71
N ASP A 129 -9.01 -6.02 -1.22
CA ASP A 129 -9.83 -6.54 -0.13
C ASP A 129 -9.64 -5.76 1.18
N GLY A 130 -8.40 -5.52 1.59
CA GLY A 130 -8.09 -4.81 2.83
C GLY A 130 -8.52 -3.34 2.78
N ILE A 131 -8.25 -2.65 1.65
CA ILE A 131 -8.67 -1.25 1.48
C ILE A 131 -10.20 -1.15 1.45
N GLN A 132 -10.87 -2.01 0.69
CA GLN A 132 -12.32 -2.00 0.61
C GLN A 132 -12.96 -2.37 1.95
N GLY A 133 -12.45 -3.40 2.64
CA GLY A 133 -12.90 -3.78 3.97
C GLY A 133 -12.78 -2.65 4.99
N MET A 134 -11.65 -1.96 4.99
CA MET A 134 -11.42 -0.79 5.86
C MET A 134 -12.42 0.33 5.59
N PHE A 135 -12.57 0.75 4.33
CA PHE A 135 -13.51 1.82 4.00
C PHE A 135 -14.98 1.42 4.21
N ALA A 136 -15.35 0.17 3.97
CA ALA A 136 -16.69 -0.32 4.28
C ALA A 136 -17.03 -0.17 5.77
N LYS A 137 -16.08 -0.50 6.66
CA LYS A 137 -16.25 -0.29 8.11
C LYS A 137 -16.34 1.20 8.48
N ILE A 138 -15.49 2.06 7.89
CA ILE A 138 -15.54 3.52 8.11
C ILE A 138 -16.89 4.07 7.65
N ILE A 139 -17.32 3.75 6.44
CA ILE A 139 -18.60 4.21 5.86
C ILE A 139 -19.76 3.74 6.72
N LYS A 140 -19.78 2.46 7.15
CA LYS A 140 -20.79 1.94 8.07
C LYS A 140 -20.85 2.73 9.38
N GLY A 141 -19.70 3.01 10.00
CA GLY A 141 -19.65 3.82 11.22
C GLY A 141 -20.13 5.27 10.99
N MET A 142 -19.90 5.85 9.82
CA MET A 142 -20.43 7.16 9.45
C MET A 142 -21.95 7.12 9.16
N MET A 143 -22.48 6.02 8.62
CA MET A 143 -23.94 5.80 8.49
C MET A 143 -24.61 5.73 9.86
N GLU A 144 -24.05 4.98 10.81
CA GLU A 144 -24.55 4.88 12.19
C GLU A 144 -24.58 6.24 12.90
N LYS A 145 -23.67 7.14 12.54
CA LYS A 145 -23.66 8.54 13.01
C LYS A 145 -24.59 9.48 12.21
N GLY A 146 -25.24 8.97 11.18
CA GLY A 146 -26.12 9.76 10.32
C GLY A 146 -25.43 10.71 9.33
N ILE A 147 -24.10 10.59 9.17
CA ILE A 147 -23.28 11.43 8.27
C ILE A 147 -23.38 10.93 6.82
N VAL A 148 -23.36 9.63 6.61
CA VAL A 148 -23.55 8.99 5.29
C VAL A 148 -25.02 8.54 5.18
N LYS A 149 -25.61 8.65 3.99
CA LYS A 149 -26.92 8.11 3.67
C LYS A 149 -26.90 6.59 3.81
N GLU A 150 -28.02 6.00 4.22
CA GLU A 150 -28.11 4.55 4.36
C GLU A 150 -28.07 3.88 2.98
N ASP A 151 -27.11 2.95 2.80
CA ASP A 151 -26.83 2.21 1.58
C ASP A 151 -26.00 0.95 1.91
N ASP A 152 -25.53 0.20 0.90
CA ASP A 152 -24.58 -0.90 1.07
C ASP A 152 -23.16 -0.38 1.31
N PRO A 153 -22.57 -0.55 2.51
CA PRO A 153 -21.22 -0.05 2.79
C PRO A 153 -20.13 -0.69 1.92
N ALA A 154 -20.31 -1.95 1.48
CA ALA A 154 -19.35 -2.63 0.64
C ALA A 154 -19.37 -2.06 -0.79
N LEU A 155 -20.56 -1.79 -1.33
CA LEU A 155 -20.72 -1.15 -2.63
C LEU A 155 -20.13 0.26 -2.61
N LEU A 156 -20.48 1.07 -1.61
CA LEU A 156 -19.94 2.44 -1.48
C LEU A 156 -18.42 2.45 -1.32
N SER A 157 -17.88 1.47 -0.60
CA SER A 157 -16.43 1.33 -0.47
C SER A 157 -15.76 1.00 -1.80
N ALA A 158 -16.34 0.11 -2.61
CA ALA A 158 -15.82 -0.21 -3.93
C ALA A 158 -15.87 1.01 -4.87
N GLU A 159 -16.97 1.77 -4.89
CA GLU A 159 -17.08 3.00 -5.67
C GLU A 159 -16.08 4.07 -5.25
N LEU A 160 -15.85 4.23 -3.94
CA LEU A 160 -14.88 5.18 -3.41
C LEU A 160 -13.44 4.81 -3.82
N THR A 161 -13.08 3.52 -3.72
CA THR A 161 -11.68 3.08 -3.82
C THR A 161 -11.24 2.76 -5.24
N ALA A 162 -12.11 2.27 -6.11
CA ALA A 162 -11.73 1.84 -7.46
C ALA A 162 -11.08 2.95 -8.31
N PRO A 163 -11.58 4.19 -8.39
CA PRO A 163 -10.92 5.25 -9.13
C PRO A 163 -9.57 5.64 -8.53
N ALA A 164 -9.42 5.58 -7.20
CA ALA A 164 -8.14 5.86 -6.53
C ALA A 164 -7.08 4.82 -6.92
N VAL A 165 -7.43 3.53 -6.92
CA VAL A 165 -6.53 2.45 -7.36
C VAL A 165 -6.05 2.66 -8.81
N LEU A 166 -6.93 3.08 -9.71
CA LEU A 166 -6.57 3.40 -11.10
C LEU A 166 -5.59 4.57 -11.19
N GLN A 167 -5.79 5.63 -10.41
CA GLN A 167 -4.88 6.80 -10.40
C GLN A 167 -3.52 6.46 -9.77
N ILE A 168 -3.49 5.63 -8.73
CA ILE A 168 -2.24 5.10 -8.14
C ILE A 168 -1.48 4.29 -9.21
N ALA A 169 -2.16 3.39 -9.90
CA ALA A 169 -1.54 2.59 -10.97
C ALA A 169 -1.03 3.45 -12.14
N ARG A 170 -1.71 4.57 -12.46
CA ARG A 170 -1.24 5.55 -13.46
C ARG A 170 0.06 6.21 -12.99
N ALA A 171 0.10 6.71 -11.77
CA ALA A 171 1.27 7.39 -11.21
C ALA A 171 2.47 6.44 -11.02
N ASP A 172 2.23 5.17 -10.74
CA ASP A 172 3.30 4.16 -10.65
C ASP A 172 3.95 3.85 -12.02
N ARG A 173 3.15 3.84 -13.08
CA ARG A 173 3.63 3.65 -14.45
C ARG A 173 4.30 4.90 -15.00
N GLN A 174 3.77 6.07 -14.69
CA GLN A 174 4.18 7.36 -15.23
C GLN A 174 4.30 8.39 -14.09
N PRO A 175 5.45 8.45 -13.40
CA PRO A 175 5.63 9.28 -12.21
C PRO A 175 5.37 10.79 -12.40
N GLN A 176 5.48 11.30 -13.62
CA GLN A 176 5.16 12.69 -13.96
C GLN A 176 3.69 13.04 -13.73
N TYR A 177 2.80 12.06 -13.64
CA TYR A 177 1.37 12.27 -13.36
C TYR A 177 0.99 12.14 -11.87
N LEU A 178 1.97 12.08 -10.97
CA LEU A 178 1.70 11.91 -9.53
C LEU A 178 0.77 13.00 -8.99
N GLU A 179 1.08 14.26 -9.24
CA GLU A 179 0.31 15.39 -8.70
C GLU A 179 -1.10 15.43 -9.33
N GLU A 180 -1.19 15.30 -10.65
CA GLU A 180 -2.48 15.23 -11.35
C GLU A 180 -3.34 14.05 -10.86
N SER A 181 -2.72 12.89 -10.58
CA SER A 181 -3.43 11.73 -10.04
C SER A 181 -3.97 11.99 -8.63
N LEU A 182 -3.20 12.67 -7.76
CA LEU A 182 -3.65 13.07 -6.43
C LEU A 182 -4.83 14.05 -6.50
N GLU A 183 -4.76 15.05 -7.40
CA GLU A 183 -5.87 15.99 -7.62
C GLU A 183 -7.14 15.29 -8.10
N ASN A 184 -6.99 14.32 -9.02
CA ASN A 184 -8.13 13.56 -9.53
C ASN A 184 -8.77 12.68 -8.46
N ILE A 185 -7.94 12.09 -7.58
CA ILE A 185 -8.44 11.31 -6.43
C ILE A 185 -9.20 12.24 -5.47
N GLU A 186 -8.66 13.41 -5.14
CA GLU A 186 -9.36 14.35 -4.24
C GLU A 186 -10.69 14.81 -4.83
N LYS A 187 -10.72 15.16 -6.13
CA LYS A 187 -11.97 15.52 -6.82
C LYS A 187 -13.00 14.39 -6.76
N HIS A 188 -12.55 13.15 -6.94
CA HIS A 188 -13.42 11.98 -6.84
C HIS A 188 -13.97 11.79 -5.42
N ILE A 189 -13.12 11.86 -4.39
CA ILE A 189 -13.54 11.72 -2.99
C ILE A 189 -14.55 12.81 -2.62
N ARG A 190 -14.29 14.06 -2.99
CA ARG A 190 -15.23 15.18 -2.76
C ARG A 190 -16.55 14.99 -3.50
N HIS A 191 -16.53 14.46 -4.74
CA HIS A 191 -17.72 14.12 -5.46
C HIS A 191 -18.53 13.00 -4.78
N PHE A 192 -17.85 11.93 -4.34
CA PHE A 192 -18.43 10.85 -3.56
C PHE A 192 -19.13 11.40 -2.30
N CYS A 193 -18.45 12.26 -1.55
CA CYS A 193 -19.04 12.90 -0.37
C CYS A 193 -20.32 13.68 -0.72
N LYS A 194 -20.28 14.48 -1.79
CA LYS A 194 -21.47 15.24 -2.26
C LYS A 194 -22.65 14.35 -2.61
N VAL A 195 -22.42 13.15 -3.12
CA VAL A 195 -23.50 12.23 -3.53
C VAL A 195 -24.06 11.48 -2.34
N TYR A 196 -23.20 10.95 -1.48
CA TYR A 196 -23.57 9.97 -0.45
C TYR A 196 -23.60 10.51 0.97
N MET A 197 -23.00 11.67 1.25
CA MET A 197 -23.03 12.24 2.59
C MET A 197 -24.17 13.27 2.71
N LYS A 198 -24.65 13.46 3.93
CA LYS A 198 -25.66 14.48 4.23
C LYS A 198 -24.98 15.81 4.45
N ASP A 199 -25.55 16.88 3.93
CA ASP A 199 -25.10 18.24 4.25
C ASP A 199 -25.18 18.42 5.78
N SER A 200 -24.13 18.98 6.38
CA SER A 200 -24.18 19.38 7.79
C SER A 200 -25.19 20.52 7.92
N GLU A 201 -26.22 20.30 8.71
CA GLU A 201 -27.17 21.38 9.09
C GLU A 201 -26.45 22.52 9.81
#